data_37a5385d6b7f70e491bc71d95fcd3bd6
#
_entry.id   37a5385d6b7f70e491bc71d95fcd3bd6
#
_cell.length_a   1.000
_cell.length_b   1.000
_cell.length_c   1.000
_cell.angle_alpha   90.00
_cell.angle_beta   90.00
_cell.angle_gamma   90.00
#
_symmetry.space_group_name_H-M   'P 1'
#
loop_
_entity.id
_entity.type
_entity.pdbx_description
1 polymer ?
#
loop_
_entity_poly.entity_id
_entity_poly.type
_entity_poly.pdbx_seq_one_letter_code
_entity_poly.pdbx_strand_id
1 'polypeptide(L)'
;MRSLLRPLGILFLFCAPLFAAAQDTSKEKAAMQKMYVDFLTEEGYRPEIDSDGDVQFKAEGRTYFINVVEDDPTYFRVVLANIWPIESEDERVQCLVAVDYSNAKAKVTKSYLVKDNIWVGIETFIPEAEDFKKIFKRCMSALNNGVTHFVSKMKEQQGN
;
A
#
# COMPACT_ATOMS: atom_id res chain seq x y z
N MET A 1 -17.49 60.59 44.53
CA MET A 1 -16.63 59.39 44.29
C MET A 1 -17.46 58.32 43.57
N ARG A 2 -17.27 58.17 42.25
CA ARG A 2 -17.98 57.18 41.41
C ARG A 2 -17.00 56.04 41.06
N SER A 3 -17.23 54.82 41.57
CA SER A 3 -16.47 53.70 41.28
C SER A 3 -16.92 53.10 39.95
N LEU A 4 -16.02 53.00 38.97
CA LEU A 4 -16.21 52.35 37.70
C LEU A 4 -15.87 50.86 37.86
N LEU A 5 -16.87 49.98 37.87
CA LEU A 5 -16.70 48.55 37.65
C LEU A 5 -16.45 48.27 36.15
N ARG A 6 -15.29 47.72 35.84
CA ARG A 6 -14.98 47.14 34.50
C ARG A 6 -15.50 45.71 34.45
N PRO A 7 -16.25 45.31 33.43
CA PRO A 7 -16.58 43.90 33.23
C PRO A 7 -15.36 43.11 32.70
N LEU A 8 -15.01 42.04 33.41
CA LEU A 8 -13.99 41.07 32.99
C LEU A 8 -14.57 40.23 31.86
N GLY A 9 -14.12 40.49 30.63
CA GLY A 9 -14.51 39.66 29.45
C GLY A 9 -13.90 38.27 29.54
N ILE A 10 -14.76 37.26 29.67
CA ILE A 10 -14.36 35.84 29.60
C ILE A 10 -14.14 35.51 28.13
N LEU A 11 -12.87 35.31 27.76
CA LEU A 11 -12.46 34.79 26.47
C LEU A 11 -12.72 33.28 26.45
N PHE A 12 -13.85 32.87 25.87
CA PHE A 12 -14.09 31.47 25.56
C PHE A 12 -13.21 31.05 24.36
N LEU A 13 -12.13 30.33 24.65
CA LEU A 13 -11.30 29.73 23.64
C LEU A 13 -12.06 28.51 23.08
N PHE A 14 -12.62 28.66 21.87
CA PHE A 14 -13.26 27.58 21.11
C PHE A 14 -12.14 26.65 20.57
N CYS A 15 -11.80 25.59 21.33
CA CYS A 15 -10.83 24.58 20.92
C CYS A 15 -11.57 23.24 20.72
N ALA A 16 -12.39 23.12 19.66
CA ALA A 16 -13.21 21.94 19.47
C ALA A 16 -13.44 21.39 18.05
N PRO A 17 -12.65 21.65 16.99
CA PRO A 17 -12.81 20.85 15.79
C PRO A 17 -11.71 19.82 15.50
N LEU A 18 -10.52 19.90 16.10
CA LEU A 18 -9.42 18.97 15.78
C LEU A 18 -9.61 17.54 16.30
N PHE A 19 -10.30 17.35 17.42
CA PHE A 19 -10.53 16.01 17.98
C PHE A 19 -11.56 15.17 17.20
N ALA A 20 -12.54 15.79 16.56
CA ALA A 20 -13.57 15.10 15.81
C ALA A 20 -13.02 14.51 14.49
N ALA A 21 -12.16 15.25 13.80
CA ALA A 21 -11.53 14.79 12.54
C ALA A 21 -10.59 13.61 12.76
N ALA A 22 -9.80 13.61 13.83
CA ALA A 22 -8.87 12.52 14.14
C ALA A 22 -9.59 11.22 14.59
N GLN A 23 -10.78 11.32 15.17
CA GLN A 23 -11.60 10.15 15.52
C GLN A 23 -12.31 9.55 14.30
N ASP A 24 -12.61 10.33 13.30
CA ASP A 24 -13.29 9.87 12.08
C ASP A 24 -12.30 9.11 11.18
N THR A 25 -11.14 9.65 10.91
CA THR A 25 -10.05 8.97 10.18
C THR A 25 -9.64 7.63 10.81
N SER A 26 -9.59 7.54 12.13
CA SER A 26 -9.25 6.28 12.80
C SER A 26 -10.32 5.19 12.63
N LYS A 27 -11.59 5.57 12.52
CA LYS A 27 -12.70 4.63 12.26
C LYS A 27 -12.71 4.18 10.81
N GLU A 28 -12.46 5.08 9.87
CA GLU A 28 -12.39 4.78 8.45
C GLU A 28 -11.23 3.83 8.16
N LYS A 29 -10.03 4.08 8.71
CA LYS A 29 -8.90 3.17 8.64
C LYS A 29 -9.25 1.78 9.17
N ALA A 30 -9.83 1.69 10.38
CA ALA A 30 -10.21 0.42 10.99
C ALA A 30 -11.27 -0.32 10.16
N ALA A 31 -12.21 0.38 9.53
CA ALA A 31 -13.21 -0.21 8.66
C ALA A 31 -12.59 -0.80 7.38
N MET A 32 -11.64 -0.09 6.75
CA MET A 32 -10.91 -0.58 5.58
C MET A 32 -10.02 -1.78 5.94
N GLN A 33 -9.28 -1.71 7.05
CA GLN A 33 -8.50 -2.84 7.55
C GLN A 33 -9.36 -4.07 7.72
N LYS A 34 -10.51 -3.92 8.39
CA LYS A 34 -11.45 -5.02 8.59
C LYS A 34 -11.96 -5.60 7.27
N MET A 35 -12.32 -4.77 6.32
CA MET A 35 -12.79 -5.19 5.00
C MET A 35 -11.75 -6.04 4.26
N TYR A 36 -10.48 -5.64 4.26
CA TYR A 36 -9.39 -6.39 3.65
C TYR A 36 -9.09 -7.69 4.41
N VAL A 37 -9.05 -7.64 5.74
CA VAL A 37 -8.80 -8.81 6.60
C VAL A 37 -9.91 -9.85 6.43
N ASP A 38 -11.18 -9.45 6.47
CA ASP A 38 -12.32 -10.36 6.29
C ASP A 38 -12.24 -11.05 4.93
N PHE A 39 -12.08 -10.28 3.85
CA PHE A 39 -11.99 -10.83 2.50
C PHE A 39 -10.80 -11.80 2.34
N LEU A 40 -9.62 -11.43 2.78
CA LEU A 40 -8.44 -12.30 2.67
C LEU A 40 -8.60 -13.58 3.50
N THR A 41 -9.26 -13.49 4.66
CA THR A 41 -9.58 -14.66 5.49
C THR A 41 -10.56 -15.59 4.79
N GLU A 42 -11.61 -15.05 4.15
CA GLU A 42 -12.56 -15.81 3.35
C GLU A 42 -11.90 -16.50 2.14
N GLU A 43 -10.93 -15.84 1.52
CA GLU A 43 -10.12 -16.43 0.43
C GLU A 43 -9.06 -17.43 0.91
N GLY A 44 -8.95 -17.67 2.22
CA GLY A 44 -8.08 -18.70 2.82
C GLY A 44 -6.68 -18.21 3.18
N TYR A 45 -6.41 -16.90 3.11
CA TYR A 45 -5.16 -16.32 3.58
C TYR A 45 -5.16 -16.12 5.10
N ARG A 46 -3.99 -15.81 5.65
CA ARG A 46 -3.82 -15.40 7.05
C ARG A 46 -3.29 -13.97 7.09
N PRO A 47 -4.19 -12.98 6.98
CA PRO A 47 -3.79 -11.58 7.01
C PRO A 47 -3.46 -11.11 8.42
N GLU A 48 -2.55 -10.16 8.50
CA GLU A 48 -2.16 -9.44 9.72
C GLU A 48 -2.11 -7.94 9.41
N ILE A 49 -2.39 -7.09 10.37
CA ILE A 49 -2.17 -5.64 10.25
C ILE A 49 -0.75 -5.37 10.71
N ASP A 50 0.07 -4.74 9.87
CA ASP A 50 1.44 -4.41 10.16
C ASP A 50 1.59 -3.12 10.99
N SER A 51 2.84 -2.73 11.30
CA SER A 51 3.13 -1.54 12.11
C SER A 51 2.70 -0.22 11.48
N ASP A 52 2.58 -0.18 10.15
CA ASP A 52 2.20 1.01 9.38
C ASP A 52 0.67 1.09 9.20
N GLY A 53 -0.01 0.00 9.57
CA GLY A 53 -1.46 -0.15 9.48
C GLY A 53 -1.93 -0.72 8.14
N ASP A 54 -1.02 -1.22 7.32
CA ASP A 54 -1.34 -1.94 6.09
C ASP A 54 -1.71 -3.40 6.39
N VAL A 55 -2.41 -4.05 5.46
CA VAL A 55 -2.79 -5.46 5.62
C VAL A 55 -1.78 -6.34 4.90
N GLN A 56 -0.96 -7.05 5.69
CA GLN A 56 0.03 -8.00 5.22
C GLN A 56 -0.58 -9.41 5.13
N PHE A 57 -0.23 -10.16 4.08
CA PHE A 57 -0.56 -11.59 3.97
C PHE A 57 0.50 -12.36 3.20
N LYS A 58 0.50 -13.69 3.36
CA LYS A 58 1.42 -14.58 2.64
C LYS A 58 0.68 -15.47 1.64
N ALA A 59 1.25 -15.60 0.44
CA ALA A 59 0.81 -16.54 -0.58
C ALA A 59 2.04 -17.16 -1.27
N GLU A 60 2.08 -18.47 -1.39
CA GLU A 60 3.17 -19.21 -2.08
C GLU A 60 4.58 -18.84 -1.60
N GLY A 61 4.73 -18.62 -0.28
CA GLY A 61 6.00 -18.25 0.35
C GLY A 61 6.41 -16.79 0.18
N ARG A 62 5.60 -15.96 -0.46
CA ARG A 62 5.84 -14.53 -0.71
C ARG A 62 4.99 -13.67 0.20
N THR A 63 5.47 -12.47 0.51
CA THR A 63 4.76 -11.50 1.36
C THR A 63 4.15 -10.39 0.51
N TYR A 64 2.86 -10.18 0.68
CA TYR A 64 2.07 -9.15 0.01
C TYR A 64 1.53 -8.16 1.02
N PHE A 65 1.30 -6.93 0.57
CA PHE A 65 0.66 -5.87 1.35
C PHE A 65 -0.47 -5.24 0.55
N ILE A 66 -1.62 -5.02 1.20
CA ILE A 66 -2.65 -4.10 0.71
C ILE A 66 -2.53 -2.83 1.54
N ASN A 67 -2.26 -1.72 0.88
CA ASN A 67 -2.16 -0.44 1.57
C ASN A 67 -3.54 0.06 2.00
N VAL A 68 -3.60 0.59 3.21
CA VAL A 68 -4.80 1.19 3.79
C VAL A 68 -4.66 2.70 3.72
N VAL A 69 -5.38 3.32 2.78
CA VAL A 69 -5.36 4.77 2.51
C VAL A 69 -6.74 5.32 2.87
N GLU A 70 -6.90 5.72 4.13
CA GLU A 70 -8.19 6.09 4.72
C GLU A 70 -8.82 7.36 4.14
N ASP A 71 -8.01 8.25 3.57
CA ASP A 71 -8.45 9.48 2.90
C ASP A 71 -8.75 9.29 1.41
N ASP A 72 -8.46 8.10 0.84
CA ASP A 72 -8.81 7.73 -0.53
C ASP A 72 -9.25 6.26 -0.61
N PRO A 73 -10.46 5.90 -0.14
CA PRO A 73 -10.93 4.52 -0.10
C PRO A 73 -11.14 3.89 -1.49
N THR A 74 -11.13 4.70 -2.55
CA THR A 74 -11.23 4.23 -3.94
C THR A 74 -9.87 3.96 -4.58
N TYR A 75 -8.78 4.31 -3.91
CA TYR A 75 -7.43 3.96 -4.32
C TYR A 75 -7.04 2.57 -3.79
N PHE A 76 -6.98 1.59 -4.70
CA PHE A 76 -6.56 0.24 -4.36
C PHE A 76 -5.11 0.01 -4.75
N ARG A 77 -4.30 -0.41 -3.77
CA ARG A 77 -2.91 -0.76 -4.01
C ARG A 77 -2.58 -2.09 -3.34
N VAL A 78 -2.05 -3.05 -4.14
CA VAL A 78 -1.49 -4.31 -3.66
C VAL A 78 -0.07 -4.48 -4.15
N VAL A 79 0.83 -4.87 -3.25
CA VAL A 79 2.27 -4.95 -3.51
C VAL A 79 2.82 -6.31 -3.11
N LEU A 80 3.69 -6.84 -3.94
CA LEU A 80 4.57 -7.95 -3.62
C LEU A 80 5.96 -7.38 -3.29
N ALA A 81 6.37 -7.54 -2.05
CA ALA A 81 7.61 -6.96 -1.52
C ALA A 81 8.81 -7.90 -1.67
N ASN A 82 10.00 -7.31 -1.74
CA ASN A 82 11.29 -7.98 -1.61
C ASN A 82 11.46 -9.17 -2.55
N ILE A 83 11.12 -8.99 -3.83
CA ILE A 83 11.24 -10.06 -4.84
C ILE A 83 12.69 -10.34 -5.24
N TRP A 84 13.58 -9.37 -4.99
CA TRP A 84 15.00 -9.47 -5.32
C TRP A 84 15.81 -8.54 -4.42
N PRO A 85 16.76 -9.06 -3.59
CA PRO A 85 17.71 -8.24 -2.86
C PRO A 85 18.80 -7.74 -3.82
N ILE A 86 19.29 -6.53 -3.60
CA ILE A 86 20.38 -5.92 -4.37
C ILE A 86 21.63 -5.93 -3.49
N GLU A 87 22.66 -6.67 -3.90
CA GLU A 87 23.86 -6.92 -3.11
C GLU A 87 25.07 -6.08 -3.57
N SER A 88 24.98 -5.42 -4.74
CA SER A 88 26.05 -4.60 -5.29
C SER A 88 25.54 -3.49 -6.19
N GLU A 89 26.39 -2.49 -6.50
CA GLU A 89 26.06 -1.43 -7.46
C GLU A 89 25.91 -1.96 -8.88
N ASP A 90 26.71 -2.95 -9.29
CA ASP A 90 26.57 -3.56 -10.62
C ASP A 90 25.23 -4.30 -10.73
N GLU A 91 24.82 -5.02 -9.69
CA GLU A 91 23.52 -5.66 -9.65
C GLU A 91 22.38 -4.64 -9.61
N ARG A 92 22.57 -3.48 -8.94
CA ARG A 92 21.61 -2.39 -8.98
C ARG A 92 21.33 -1.91 -10.40
N VAL A 93 22.39 -1.76 -11.22
CA VAL A 93 22.25 -1.39 -12.64
C VAL A 93 21.50 -2.48 -13.40
N GLN A 94 21.83 -3.76 -13.18
CA GLN A 94 21.11 -4.88 -13.80
C GLN A 94 19.62 -4.88 -13.39
N CYS A 95 19.33 -4.64 -12.12
CA CYS A 95 17.96 -4.52 -11.61
C CYS A 95 17.19 -3.38 -12.28
N LEU A 96 17.81 -2.21 -12.51
CA LEU A 96 17.17 -1.10 -13.22
C LEU A 96 16.78 -1.47 -14.64
N VAL A 97 17.67 -2.16 -15.38
CA VAL A 97 17.36 -2.68 -16.72
C VAL A 97 16.23 -3.71 -16.68
N ALA A 98 16.21 -4.60 -15.68
CA ALA A 98 15.17 -5.60 -15.54
C ALA A 98 13.82 -4.98 -15.11
N VAL A 99 13.84 -3.92 -14.31
CA VAL A 99 12.65 -3.11 -13.95
C VAL A 99 12.05 -2.46 -15.20
N ASP A 100 12.86 -1.79 -16.01
CA ASP A 100 12.39 -1.19 -17.26
C ASP A 100 11.78 -2.24 -18.19
N TYR A 101 12.48 -3.35 -18.40
CA TYR A 101 11.97 -4.48 -19.19
C TYR A 101 10.65 -5.03 -18.66
N SER A 102 10.56 -5.27 -17.34
CA SER A 102 9.33 -5.77 -16.71
C SER A 102 8.16 -4.81 -16.92
N ASN A 103 8.39 -3.52 -16.71
CA ASN A 103 7.37 -2.47 -16.88
C ASN A 103 6.91 -2.34 -18.34
N ALA A 104 7.81 -2.55 -19.31
CA ALA A 104 7.47 -2.53 -20.73
C ALA A 104 6.68 -3.76 -21.20
N LYS A 105 6.82 -4.90 -20.53
CA LYS A 105 6.20 -6.18 -20.92
C LYS A 105 4.95 -6.52 -20.13
N ALA A 106 4.93 -6.26 -18.83
CA ALA A 106 3.81 -6.57 -17.97
C ALA A 106 2.66 -5.55 -18.15
N LYS A 107 1.44 -6.02 -17.95
CA LYS A 107 0.26 -5.16 -17.93
C LYS A 107 -0.09 -4.80 -16.49
N VAL A 108 -0.44 -3.56 -16.24
CA VAL A 108 -0.96 -3.00 -14.98
C VAL A 108 -0.04 -3.12 -13.77
N THR A 109 1.15 -3.71 -13.89
CA THR A 109 2.13 -3.79 -12.81
C THR A 109 3.18 -2.69 -12.95
N LYS A 110 3.71 -2.29 -11.81
CA LYS A 110 4.84 -1.39 -11.68
C LYS A 110 5.92 -2.09 -10.84
N SER A 111 7.06 -2.37 -11.46
CA SER A 111 8.27 -2.83 -10.77
C SER A 111 9.12 -1.63 -10.40
N TYR A 112 9.69 -1.58 -9.20
CA TYR A 112 10.49 -0.45 -8.73
C TYR A 112 11.42 -0.84 -7.58
N LEU A 113 12.42 0.01 -7.35
CA LEU A 113 13.36 -0.16 -6.25
C LEU A 113 12.80 0.43 -4.95
N VAL A 114 12.95 -0.31 -3.86
CA VAL A 114 12.70 0.16 -2.50
C VAL A 114 13.96 -0.16 -1.67
N LYS A 115 14.76 0.85 -1.38
CA LYS A 115 16.09 0.70 -0.75
C LYS A 115 16.94 -0.28 -1.59
N ASP A 116 17.34 -1.40 -0.99
CA ASP A 116 18.14 -2.44 -1.61
C ASP A 116 17.31 -3.68 -1.99
N ASN A 117 16.07 -3.43 -2.44
CA ASN A 117 15.16 -4.49 -2.89
C ASN A 117 14.31 -4.04 -4.07
N ILE A 118 13.81 -5.02 -4.81
CA ILE A 118 12.81 -4.81 -5.85
C ILE A 118 11.43 -5.20 -5.32
N TRP A 119 10.47 -4.33 -5.60
CA TRP A 119 9.06 -4.54 -5.33
C TRP A 119 8.27 -4.51 -6.62
N VAL A 120 7.14 -5.23 -6.64
CA VAL A 120 6.18 -5.18 -7.75
C VAL A 120 4.81 -4.84 -7.18
N GLY A 121 4.18 -3.80 -7.70
CA GLY A 121 2.88 -3.33 -7.23
C GLY A 121 1.86 -3.17 -8.36
N ILE A 122 0.60 -3.13 -7.97
CA ILE A 122 -0.51 -2.65 -8.77
C ILE A 122 -1.15 -1.51 -8.00
N GLU A 123 -1.39 -0.41 -8.69
CA GLU A 123 -2.09 0.77 -8.18
C GLU A 123 -3.21 1.09 -9.17
N THR A 124 -4.42 1.22 -8.67
CA THR A 124 -5.59 1.54 -9.52
C THR A 124 -6.69 2.22 -8.73
N PHE A 125 -7.49 3.00 -9.42
CA PHE A 125 -8.75 3.50 -8.86
C PHE A 125 -9.88 2.52 -9.15
N ILE A 126 -10.73 2.35 -8.17
CA ILE A 126 -11.91 1.49 -8.21
C ILE A 126 -13.16 2.35 -7.92
N PRO A 127 -14.33 2.02 -8.48
CA PRO A 127 -15.54 2.83 -8.25
C PRO A 127 -15.95 2.92 -6.78
N GLU A 128 -15.90 1.79 -6.08
CA GLU A 128 -16.22 1.67 -4.66
C GLU A 128 -15.14 0.83 -3.96
N ALA A 129 -14.87 1.10 -2.69
CA ALA A 129 -13.85 0.40 -1.91
C ALA A 129 -13.97 -1.14 -2.00
N GLU A 130 -15.18 -1.67 -1.96
CA GLU A 130 -15.48 -3.11 -2.06
C GLU A 130 -15.17 -3.73 -3.44
N ASP A 131 -15.00 -2.92 -4.48
CA ASP A 131 -14.79 -3.41 -5.85
C ASP A 131 -13.41 -4.06 -6.05
N PHE A 132 -12.46 -3.86 -5.11
CA PHE A 132 -11.19 -4.58 -5.14
C PHE A 132 -11.40 -6.10 -5.17
N LYS A 133 -12.44 -6.61 -4.54
CA LYS A 133 -12.78 -8.05 -4.50
C LYS A 133 -12.96 -8.64 -5.89
N LYS A 134 -13.55 -7.85 -6.82
CA LYS A 134 -13.80 -8.26 -8.21
C LYS A 134 -12.51 -8.42 -9.02
N ILE A 135 -11.47 -7.66 -8.67
CA ILE A 135 -10.21 -7.62 -9.42
C ILE A 135 -9.06 -8.34 -8.72
N PHE A 136 -9.18 -8.66 -7.43
CA PHE A 136 -8.09 -9.16 -6.58
C PHE A 136 -7.34 -10.36 -7.18
N LYS A 137 -8.05 -11.43 -7.58
CA LYS A 137 -7.41 -12.62 -8.18
C LYS A 137 -6.65 -12.28 -9.47
N ARG A 138 -7.17 -11.34 -10.22
CA ARG A 138 -6.53 -10.85 -11.44
C ARG A 138 -5.29 -10.01 -11.15
N CYS A 139 -5.33 -9.21 -10.09
CA CYS A 139 -4.17 -8.48 -9.59
C CYS A 139 -3.06 -9.42 -9.13
N MET A 140 -3.38 -10.46 -8.37
CA MET A 140 -2.41 -11.47 -7.94
C MET A 140 -1.72 -12.16 -9.13
N SER A 141 -2.48 -12.53 -10.16
CA SER A 141 -1.93 -13.11 -11.41
C SER A 141 -1.03 -12.12 -12.16
N ALA A 142 -1.41 -10.86 -12.22
CA ALA A 142 -0.62 -9.82 -12.88
C ALA A 142 0.68 -9.51 -12.13
N LEU A 143 0.67 -9.47 -10.79
CA LEU A 143 1.89 -9.35 -9.97
C LEU A 143 2.88 -10.48 -10.28
N ASN A 144 2.42 -11.73 -10.32
CA ASN A 144 3.26 -12.88 -10.67
C ASN A 144 3.83 -12.76 -12.10
N ASN A 145 3.07 -12.21 -13.04
CA ASN A 145 3.56 -11.97 -14.40
C ASN A 145 4.66 -10.89 -14.42
N GLY A 146 4.49 -9.79 -13.69
CA GLY A 146 5.53 -8.76 -13.53
C GLY A 146 6.83 -9.33 -12.95
N VAL A 147 6.72 -10.15 -11.89
CA VAL A 147 7.88 -10.85 -11.30
C VAL A 147 8.57 -11.76 -12.33
N THR A 148 7.78 -12.51 -13.12
CA THR A 148 8.32 -13.41 -14.13
C THR A 148 9.15 -12.66 -15.16
N HIS A 149 8.67 -11.51 -15.66
CA HIS A 149 9.44 -10.71 -16.61
C HIS A 149 10.70 -10.12 -15.98
N PHE A 150 10.63 -9.62 -14.75
CA PHE A 150 11.80 -9.13 -14.03
C PHE A 150 12.86 -10.21 -13.87
N VAL A 151 12.49 -11.36 -13.30
CA VAL A 151 13.41 -12.48 -13.04
C VAL A 151 14.01 -13.05 -14.34
N SER A 152 13.19 -13.15 -15.40
CA SER A 152 13.68 -13.59 -16.72
C SER A 152 14.78 -12.67 -17.24
N LYS A 153 14.61 -11.35 -17.10
CA LYS A 153 15.63 -10.39 -17.57
C LYS A 153 16.88 -10.40 -16.69
N MET A 154 16.75 -10.58 -15.39
CA MET A 154 17.90 -10.74 -14.50
C MET A 154 18.73 -11.98 -14.88
N LYS A 155 18.07 -13.12 -15.11
CA LYS A 155 18.76 -14.35 -15.54
C LYS A 155 19.48 -14.18 -16.88
N GLU A 156 18.84 -13.56 -17.87
CA GLU A 156 19.45 -13.25 -19.15
C GLU A 156 20.75 -12.43 -18.99
N GLN A 157 20.76 -11.41 -18.11
CA GLN A 157 21.93 -10.57 -17.84
C GLN A 157 23.05 -11.33 -17.13
N GLN A 158 22.72 -12.34 -16.34
CA GLN A 158 23.67 -13.18 -15.60
C GLN A 158 24.20 -14.38 -16.43
N GLY A 159 23.75 -14.54 -17.67
CA GLY A 159 24.17 -15.62 -18.55
C GLY A 159 23.57 -16.99 -18.21
N ASN A 160 22.42 -17.02 -17.52
CA ASN A 160 21.69 -18.21 -17.07
C ASN A 160 20.38 -18.41 -17.85
#